data_81150b4921cb4874bdb8bc0318fa2123
#
_entry.id   81150b4921cb4874bdb8bc0318fa2123
#
_cell.length_a   1.000
_cell.length_b   1.000
_cell.length_c   1.000
_cell.angle_alpha   90.00
_cell.angle_beta   90.00
_cell.angle_gamma   90.00
#
_symmetry.space_group_name_H-M   'P 1'
#
loop_
_entity.id
_entity.type
_entity.pdbx_description
1 polymer ?
#
loop_
_entity_poly.entity_id
_entity_poly.type
_entity_poly.pdbx_seq_one_letter_code
_entity_poly.pdbx_strand_id
1 'polypeptide(L)'
;RIPVRLVKGAYWDSEIKWSQQAGLSSYPVFTRKEATDVSYLACARYLLSPLTEGHIYPQFATHNAHTVTCILELAGRREFEFQRLHGMGDALYDTVIEQAKCPVRIYAPVGAHKDLLPYLVRRLLENGANSSFVHKLVDPRVPVDSLTTHPVNALKRHASLANPRIPLPPALFGDARRNSRGVNMNILSEWL
;
A
#
# COMPACT_ATOMS: atom_id res chain seq x y z
N ARG A 1 -22.78 -5.76 9.69
CA ARG A 1 -21.59 -4.93 9.38
C ARG A 1 -21.02 -5.34 8.03
N ILE A 2 -20.60 -4.36 7.24
CA ILE A 2 -19.97 -4.60 5.93
C ILE A 2 -18.47 -4.81 6.14
N PRO A 3 -17.87 -5.95 5.72
CA PRO A 3 -16.42 -6.15 5.77
C PRO A 3 -15.74 -5.25 4.74
N VAL A 4 -14.74 -4.49 5.17
CA VAL A 4 -13.95 -3.60 4.33
C VAL A 4 -12.48 -3.92 4.48
N ARG A 5 -11.85 -4.38 3.38
CA ARG A 5 -10.42 -4.67 3.35
C ARG A 5 -9.64 -3.45 2.91
N LEU A 6 -8.73 -2.99 3.76
CA LEU A 6 -7.75 -1.96 3.44
C LEU A 6 -6.44 -2.59 2.99
N VAL A 7 -5.96 -2.18 1.82
CA VAL A 7 -4.70 -2.65 1.20
C VAL A 7 -3.88 -1.47 0.67
N LYS A 8 -2.57 -1.66 0.50
CA LYS A 8 -1.70 -0.64 -0.13
C LYS A 8 -1.69 -0.73 -1.67
N GLY A 9 -2.32 -1.75 -2.24
CA GLY A 9 -2.39 -2.01 -3.67
C GLY A 9 -1.16 -2.75 -4.22
N ALA A 10 -1.38 -3.51 -5.29
CA ALA A 10 -0.36 -4.35 -5.93
C ALA A 10 -0.07 -3.95 -7.39
N TYR A 11 -0.68 -2.89 -7.89
CA TYR A 11 -0.67 -2.52 -9.31
C TYR A 11 -0.03 -1.16 -9.58
N TRP A 12 0.81 -0.67 -8.66
CA TRP A 12 1.42 0.66 -8.78
C TRP A 12 2.13 0.89 -10.10
N ASP A 13 2.96 -0.07 -10.54
CA ASP A 13 3.71 0.03 -11.80
C ASP A 13 2.76 0.12 -13.01
N SER A 14 1.71 -0.69 -13.01
CA SER A 14 0.70 -0.69 -14.07
C SER A 14 -0.05 0.63 -14.12
N GLU A 15 -0.48 1.17 -12.98
CA GLU A 15 -1.18 2.45 -12.89
C GLU A 15 -0.32 3.61 -13.42
N ILE A 16 0.98 3.63 -13.08
CA ILE A 16 1.93 4.60 -13.63
C ILE A 16 2.01 4.46 -15.15
N LYS A 17 2.21 3.25 -15.67
CA LYS A 17 2.37 3.00 -17.11
C LYS A 17 1.10 3.28 -17.91
N TRP A 18 -0.05 2.85 -17.42
CA TRP A 18 -1.32 3.13 -18.09
C TRP A 18 -1.64 4.62 -18.13
N SER A 19 -1.35 5.36 -17.05
CA SER A 19 -1.52 6.82 -17.04
C SER A 19 -0.61 7.51 -18.05
N GLN A 20 0.64 7.05 -18.18
CA GLN A 20 1.58 7.55 -19.19
C GLN A 20 1.11 7.23 -20.62
N GLN A 21 0.67 6.00 -20.85
CA GLN A 21 0.16 5.56 -22.15
C GLN A 21 -1.12 6.28 -22.54
N ALA A 22 -2.03 6.48 -21.59
CA ALA A 22 -3.27 7.21 -21.81
C ALA A 22 -3.08 8.73 -21.88
N GLY A 23 -1.89 9.26 -21.57
CA GLY A 23 -1.60 10.69 -21.61
C GLY A 23 -2.42 11.50 -20.61
N LEU A 24 -2.69 10.94 -19.41
CA LEU A 24 -3.46 11.61 -18.38
C LEU A 24 -2.70 12.81 -17.81
N SER A 25 -3.43 13.73 -17.18
CA SER A 25 -2.84 14.91 -16.55
C SER A 25 -1.97 14.59 -15.33
N SER A 26 -2.29 13.49 -14.63
CA SER A 26 -1.61 13.07 -13.40
C SER A 26 -1.73 11.55 -13.20
N TYR A 27 -1.27 11.07 -12.04
CA TYR A 27 -1.35 9.67 -11.64
C TYR A 27 -2.45 9.46 -10.60
N PRO A 28 -3.23 8.35 -10.67
CA PRO A 28 -4.23 8.00 -9.67
C PRO A 28 -3.59 7.43 -8.39
N VAL A 29 -2.27 7.23 -8.39
CA VAL A 29 -1.49 6.65 -7.29
C VAL A 29 -0.43 7.63 -6.79
N PHE A 30 -0.06 7.50 -5.53
CA PHE A 30 1.06 8.28 -4.98
C PHE A 30 2.37 7.85 -5.63
N THR A 31 3.23 8.83 -5.93
CA THR A 31 4.55 8.57 -6.52
C THR A 31 5.65 8.36 -5.47
N ARG A 32 5.31 8.48 -4.18
CA ARG A 32 6.18 8.16 -3.04
C ARG A 32 5.52 7.12 -2.15
N LYS A 33 6.31 6.13 -1.72
CA LYS A 33 5.83 5.07 -0.83
C LYS A 33 5.35 5.63 0.52
N GLU A 34 6.07 6.60 1.06
CA GLU A 34 5.74 7.24 2.34
C GLU A 34 4.35 7.88 2.31
N ALA A 35 3.95 8.47 1.17
CA ALA A 35 2.61 9.03 1.00
C ALA A 35 1.52 7.93 1.02
N THR A 36 1.80 6.77 0.42
CA THR A 36 0.91 5.60 0.50
C THR A 36 0.79 5.11 1.95
N ASP A 37 1.90 5.04 2.68
CA ASP A 37 1.90 4.60 4.07
C ASP A 37 1.11 5.57 4.98
N VAL A 38 1.26 6.88 4.78
CA VAL A 38 0.46 7.91 5.48
C VAL A 38 -1.02 7.77 5.17
N SER A 39 -1.38 7.64 3.89
CA SER A 39 -2.77 7.47 3.46
C SER A 39 -3.39 6.19 4.05
N TYR A 40 -2.64 5.09 4.06
CA TYR A 40 -3.09 3.84 4.67
C TYR A 40 -3.42 4.02 6.15
N LEU A 41 -2.54 4.66 6.93
CA LEU A 41 -2.78 4.89 8.35
C LEU A 41 -3.94 5.86 8.60
N ALA A 42 -4.12 6.87 7.75
CA ALA A 42 -5.26 7.78 7.83
C ALA A 42 -6.58 7.04 7.58
N CYS A 43 -6.63 6.18 6.56
CA CYS A 43 -7.78 5.33 6.27
C CYS A 43 -8.04 4.31 7.42
N ALA A 44 -6.97 3.70 7.95
CA ALA A 44 -7.08 2.78 9.09
C ALA A 44 -7.70 3.48 10.31
N ARG A 45 -7.22 4.68 10.63
CA ARG A 45 -7.77 5.51 11.72
C ARG A 45 -9.25 5.81 11.51
N TYR A 46 -9.67 6.14 10.28
CA TYR A 46 -11.07 6.37 9.96
C TYR A 46 -11.91 5.09 10.13
N LEU A 47 -11.45 3.96 9.60
CA LEU A 47 -12.13 2.68 9.70
C LEU A 47 -12.25 2.15 11.14
N LEU A 48 -11.36 2.57 12.03
CA LEU A 48 -11.37 2.22 13.45
C LEU A 48 -12.10 3.26 14.32
N SER A 49 -12.54 4.38 13.74
CA SER A 49 -13.20 5.46 14.47
C SER A 49 -14.62 5.06 14.91
N PRO A 50 -15.18 5.75 15.92
CA PRO A 50 -16.58 5.56 16.34
C PRO A 50 -17.59 5.79 15.20
N LEU A 51 -17.24 6.60 14.18
CA LEU A 51 -18.14 6.90 13.05
C LEU A 51 -18.49 5.66 12.21
N THR A 52 -17.65 4.64 12.22
CA THR A 52 -17.84 3.41 11.45
C THR A 52 -18.28 2.23 12.33
N GLU A 53 -18.37 2.45 13.64
CA GLU A 53 -18.73 1.40 14.59
C GLU A 53 -20.16 0.89 14.34
N GLY A 54 -20.35 -0.42 14.44
CA GLY A 54 -21.63 -1.04 14.10
C GLY A 54 -21.92 -1.21 12.61
N HIS A 55 -21.29 -0.43 11.73
CA HIS A 55 -21.53 -0.43 10.28
C HIS A 55 -20.45 -1.19 9.51
N ILE A 56 -19.19 -0.97 9.84
CA ILE A 56 -18.04 -1.57 9.14
C ILE A 56 -17.31 -2.57 10.05
N TYR A 57 -16.88 -3.68 9.45
CA TYR A 57 -15.90 -4.61 10.02
C TYR A 57 -14.56 -4.43 9.30
N PRO A 58 -13.58 -3.74 9.92
CA PRO A 58 -12.30 -3.44 9.28
C PRO A 58 -11.44 -4.70 9.14
N GLN A 59 -10.80 -4.84 7.97
CA GLN A 59 -9.86 -5.91 7.65
C GLN A 59 -8.57 -5.27 7.12
N PHE A 60 -7.46 -5.45 7.81
CA PHE A 60 -6.19 -4.82 7.47
C PHE A 60 -5.21 -5.81 6.86
N ALA A 61 -4.95 -5.69 5.56
CA ALA A 61 -3.97 -6.52 4.86
C ALA A 61 -2.62 -5.81 4.79
N THR A 62 -1.63 -6.33 5.50
CA THR A 62 -0.27 -5.78 5.53
C THR A 62 0.74 -6.83 5.99
N HIS A 63 2.02 -6.70 5.57
CA HIS A 63 3.15 -7.50 6.08
C HIS A 63 4.23 -6.59 6.70
N ASN A 64 3.88 -5.34 6.99
CA ASN A 64 4.78 -4.36 7.58
C ASN A 64 4.53 -4.27 9.09
N ALA A 65 5.49 -4.68 9.91
CA ALA A 65 5.38 -4.71 11.37
C ALA A 65 5.06 -3.35 11.97
N HIS A 66 5.67 -2.27 11.48
CA HIS A 66 5.35 -0.91 11.93
C HIS A 66 3.88 -0.56 11.68
N THR A 67 3.35 -0.91 10.51
CA THR A 67 1.93 -0.69 10.18
C THR A 67 1.02 -1.51 11.10
N VAL A 68 1.39 -2.78 11.36
CA VAL A 68 0.66 -3.66 12.30
C VAL A 68 0.60 -3.04 13.69
N THR A 69 1.73 -2.59 14.22
CA THR A 69 1.80 -1.94 15.54
C THR A 69 0.94 -0.68 15.59
N CYS A 70 1.03 0.19 14.58
CA CYS A 70 0.18 1.39 14.50
C CYS A 70 -1.31 1.05 14.51
N ILE A 71 -1.74 -0.01 13.82
CA ILE A 71 -3.14 -0.43 13.80
C ILE A 71 -3.57 -0.95 15.18
N LEU A 72 -2.74 -1.76 15.84
CA LEU A 72 -3.03 -2.26 17.19
C LEU A 72 -3.22 -1.10 18.18
N GLU A 73 -2.35 -0.10 18.14
CA GLU A 73 -2.47 1.11 18.98
C GLU A 73 -3.75 1.92 18.66
N LEU A 74 -4.07 2.08 17.37
CA LEU A 74 -5.26 2.82 16.94
C LEU A 74 -6.57 2.09 17.27
N ALA A 75 -6.56 0.78 17.29
CA ALA A 75 -7.77 -0.03 17.41
C ALA A 75 -8.38 0.03 18.82
N GLY A 76 -7.57 0.13 19.88
CA GLY A 76 -8.06 0.08 21.26
C GLY A 76 -8.91 -1.17 21.50
N ARG A 77 -10.22 -0.97 21.71
CA ARG A 77 -11.19 -2.07 21.90
C ARG A 77 -12.02 -2.39 20.66
N ARG A 78 -11.73 -1.73 19.53
CA ARG A 78 -12.46 -1.90 18.27
C ARG A 78 -12.24 -3.29 17.69
N GLU A 79 -13.30 -3.97 17.30
CA GLU A 79 -13.20 -5.24 16.59
C GLU A 79 -12.71 -5.04 15.16
N PHE A 80 -11.72 -5.81 14.75
CA PHE A 80 -11.17 -5.88 13.40
C PHE A 80 -10.42 -7.20 13.21
N GLU A 81 -9.94 -7.47 12.00
CA GLU A 81 -9.01 -8.57 11.74
C GLU A 81 -7.82 -8.10 10.91
N PHE A 82 -6.69 -8.77 11.09
CA PHE A 82 -5.61 -8.71 10.13
C PHE A 82 -5.79 -9.76 9.04
N GLN A 83 -5.22 -9.47 7.87
CA GLN A 83 -5.16 -10.41 6.77
C GLN A 83 -3.73 -10.55 6.28
N ARG A 84 -3.27 -11.76 6.10
CA ARG A 84 -1.97 -12.07 5.50
C ARG A 84 -2.08 -13.04 4.34
N LEU A 85 -1.11 -13.00 3.46
CA LEU A 85 -0.95 -13.96 2.39
C LEU A 85 -0.36 -15.27 2.92
N HIS A 86 -0.85 -16.38 2.42
CA HIS A 86 -0.25 -17.68 2.70
C HIS A 86 1.23 -17.69 2.29
N GLY A 87 2.10 -18.20 3.17
CA GLY A 87 3.54 -18.21 2.97
C GLY A 87 4.27 -16.88 3.19
N MET A 88 3.59 -15.86 3.75
CA MET A 88 4.19 -14.56 4.07
C MET A 88 3.87 -14.13 5.50
N GLY A 89 4.87 -13.59 6.20
CA GLY A 89 4.69 -12.93 7.49
C GLY A 89 4.35 -13.86 8.66
N ASP A 90 4.72 -15.14 8.61
CA ASP A 90 4.40 -16.10 9.65
C ASP A 90 4.89 -15.62 11.02
N ALA A 91 6.18 -15.34 11.19
CA ALA A 91 6.75 -14.92 12.46
C ALA A 91 6.14 -13.63 13.02
N LEU A 92 5.78 -12.67 12.15
CA LEU A 92 5.09 -11.45 12.57
C LEU A 92 3.71 -11.77 13.13
N TYR A 93 2.94 -12.58 12.40
CA TYR A 93 1.55 -12.84 12.77
C TYR A 93 1.39 -13.88 13.88
N ASP A 94 2.34 -14.79 14.06
CA ASP A 94 2.42 -15.65 15.25
C ASP A 94 2.54 -14.76 16.51
N THR A 95 3.43 -13.77 16.49
CA THR A 95 3.56 -12.77 17.57
C THR A 95 2.26 -11.98 17.80
N VAL A 96 1.58 -11.55 16.73
CA VAL A 96 0.31 -10.81 16.83
C VAL A 96 -0.78 -11.68 17.47
N ILE A 97 -0.89 -12.94 17.08
CA ILE A 97 -1.88 -13.87 17.64
C ILE A 97 -1.59 -14.14 19.12
N GLU A 98 -0.34 -14.38 19.48
CA GLU A 98 0.05 -14.69 20.84
C GLU A 98 -0.10 -13.52 21.80
N GLN A 99 0.36 -12.33 21.40
CA GLN A 99 0.43 -11.15 22.29
C GLN A 99 -0.82 -10.28 22.24
N ALA A 100 -1.34 -10.01 21.05
CA ALA A 100 -2.49 -9.11 20.86
C ALA A 100 -3.84 -9.85 20.84
N LYS A 101 -3.83 -11.20 20.72
CA LYS A 101 -5.04 -12.04 20.59
C LYS A 101 -6.00 -11.53 19.50
N CYS A 102 -5.46 -10.92 18.46
CA CYS A 102 -6.22 -10.35 17.36
C CYS A 102 -6.49 -11.43 16.29
N PRO A 103 -7.69 -11.51 15.72
CA PRO A 103 -7.98 -12.42 14.62
C PRO A 103 -7.09 -12.16 13.41
N VAL A 104 -6.53 -13.24 12.84
CA VAL A 104 -5.72 -13.18 11.63
C VAL A 104 -6.30 -14.15 10.61
N ARG A 105 -6.66 -13.62 9.44
CA ARG A 105 -7.13 -14.42 8.29
C ARG A 105 -5.99 -14.65 7.32
N ILE A 106 -5.75 -15.91 6.99
CA ILE A 106 -4.79 -16.30 5.97
C ILE A 106 -5.55 -16.55 4.68
N TYR A 107 -5.14 -15.94 3.57
CA TYR A 107 -5.75 -16.18 2.28
C TYR A 107 -4.71 -16.62 1.24
N ALA A 108 -5.13 -17.52 0.37
CA ALA A 108 -4.36 -18.05 -0.73
C ALA A 108 -5.24 -18.14 -1.98
N PRO A 109 -4.68 -17.93 -3.17
CA PRO A 109 -5.40 -18.22 -4.40
C PRO A 109 -5.47 -19.75 -4.60
N VAL A 110 -6.57 -20.19 -5.19
CA VAL A 110 -6.76 -21.59 -5.61
C VAL A 110 -7.07 -21.58 -7.11
N GLY A 111 -6.32 -22.36 -7.89
CA GLY A 111 -6.49 -22.43 -9.33
C GLY A 111 -5.41 -23.24 -10.02
N ALA A 112 -5.48 -23.34 -11.34
CA ALA A 112 -4.45 -23.98 -12.15
C ALA A 112 -3.17 -23.14 -12.18
N HIS A 113 -2.02 -23.78 -12.41
CA HIS A 113 -0.71 -23.10 -12.43
C HIS A 113 -0.67 -21.86 -13.35
N LYS A 114 -1.26 -21.94 -14.53
CA LYS A 114 -1.33 -20.84 -15.49
C LYS A 114 -2.06 -19.62 -14.95
N ASP A 115 -3.07 -19.83 -14.12
CA ASP A 115 -3.89 -18.76 -13.53
C ASP A 115 -3.22 -18.17 -12.27
N LEU A 116 -2.38 -18.97 -11.59
CA LEU A 116 -1.65 -18.55 -10.38
C LEU A 116 -0.33 -17.85 -10.69
N LEU A 117 0.24 -18.03 -11.88
CA LEU A 117 1.55 -17.46 -12.23
C LEU A 117 1.61 -15.92 -12.04
N PRO A 118 0.64 -15.12 -12.52
CA PRO A 118 0.65 -13.67 -12.29
C PRO A 118 0.58 -13.29 -10.80
N TYR A 119 -0.13 -14.08 -10.00
CA TYR A 119 -0.18 -13.89 -8.55
C TYR A 119 1.20 -14.13 -7.91
N LEU A 120 1.87 -15.21 -8.25
CA LEU A 120 3.19 -15.57 -7.71
C LEU A 120 4.26 -14.56 -8.12
N VAL A 121 4.26 -14.11 -9.38
CA VAL A 121 5.19 -13.08 -9.87
C VAL A 121 5.06 -11.79 -9.06
N ARG A 122 3.84 -11.32 -8.80
CA ARG A 122 3.64 -10.13 -7.95
C ARG A 122 4.16 -10.33 -6.53
N ARG A 123 4.06 -11.58 -5.97
CA ARG A 123 4.60 -11.85 -4.63
C ARG A 123 6.12 -11.80 -4.61
N LEU A 124 6.77 -12.37 -5.63
CA LEU A 124 8.23 -12.30 -5.78
C LEU A 124 8.71 -10.85 -5.91
N LEU A 125 8.04 -10.04 -6.72
CA LEU A 125 8.36 -8.62 -6.89
C LEU A 125 8.15 -7.83 -5.59
N GLU A 126 7.08 -8.10 -4.86
CA GLU A 126 6.79 -7.45 -3.57
C GLU A 126 7.88 -7.77 -2.53
N ASN A 127 8.30 -9.02 -2.43
CA ASN A 127 9.34 -9.44 -1.48
C ASN A 127 10.73 -8.97 -1.90
N GLY A 128 11.03 -8.96 -3.20
CA GLY A 128 12.33 -8.57 -3.75
C GLY A 128 12.56 -7.07 -3.90
N ALA A 129 11.51 -6.25 -3.75
CA ALA A 129 11.66 -4.81 -3.91
C ALA A 129 12.49 -4.19 -2.78
N ASN A 130 13.51 -3.39 -3.11
CA ASN A 130 14.38 -2.69 -2.15
C ASN A 130 13.59 -1.77 -1.18
N SER A 131 12.40 -1.33 -1.57
CA SER A 131 11.50 -0.54 -0.74
C SER A 131 10.65 -1.40 0.21
N SER A 132 10.64 -2.72 0.03
CA SER A 132 9.87 -3.64 0.87
C SER A 132 10.37 -3.61 2.31
N PHE A 133 9.44 -3.63 3.28
CA PHE A 133 9.77 -3.75 4.69
C PHE A 133 10.54 -5.05 4.96
N VAL A 134 10.09 -6.17 4.36
CA VAL A 134 10.72 -7.48 4.54
C VAL A 134 12.17 -7.47 4.04
N HIS A 135 12.42 -6.89 2.86
CA HIS A 135 13.78 -6.76 2.34
C HIS A 135 14.69 -5.92 3.26
N LYS A 136 14.18 -4.79 3.74
CA LYS A 136 14.92 -3.92 4.66
C LYS A 136 15.21 -4.58 6.01
N LEU A 137 14.32 -5.42 6.49
CA LEU A 137 14.46 -6.12 7.78
C LEU A 137 15.63 -7.12 7.77
N VAL A 138 15.89 -7.76 6.64
CA VAL A 138 16.97 -8.76 6.50
C VAL A 138 18.28 -8.16 6.00
N ASP A 139 18.32 -6.89 5.62
CA ASP A 139 19.54 -6.20 5.19
C ASP A 139 20.29 -5.63 6.43
N PRO A 140 21.44 -6.20 6.80
CA PRO A 140 22.19 -5.75 8.00
C PRO A 140 22.72 -4.31 7.90
N ARG A 141 22.70 -3.70 6.71
CA ARG A 141 23.11 -2.31 6.49
C ARG A 141 22.01 -1.31 6.83
N VAL A 142 20.77 -1.77 7.02
CA VAL A 142 19.63 -0.90 7.32
C VAL A 142 19.51 -0.73 8.84
N PRO A 143 19.68 0.49 9.39
CA PRO A 143 19.50 0.73 10.81
C PRO A 143 18.06 0.46 11.25
N VAL A 144 17.88 -0.18 12.41
CA VAL A 144 16.55 -0.49 12.99
C VAL A 144 15.70 0.78 13.12
N ASP A 145 16.28 1.90 13.53
CA ASP A 145 15.58 3.18 13.67
C ASP A 145 14.95 3.67 12.37
N SER A 146 15.51 3.29 11.22
CA SER A 146 14.93 3.63 9.92
C SER A 146 13.64 2.85 9.63
N LEU A 147 13.49 1.65 10.22
CA LEU A 147 12.30 0.79 10.08
C LEU A 147 11.15 1.27 10.98
N THR A 148 11.47 1.96 12.08
CA THR A 148 10.51 2.47 13.05
C THR A 148 10.11 3.93 12.79
N THR A 149 10.73 4.59 11.80
CA THR A 149 10.41 5.98 11.46
C THR A 149 8.94 6.11 11.02
N HIS A 150 8.18 6.95 11.73
CA HIS A 150 6.78 7.21 11.38
C HIS A 150 6.68 7.79 9.95
N PRO A 151 5.77 7.30 9.09
CA PRO A 151 5.72 7.66 7.67
C PRO A 151 5.47 9.16 7.42
N VAL A 152 4.76 9.85 8.31
CA VAL A 152 4.61 11.32 8.24
C VAL A 152 5.97 12.02 8.38
N ASN A 153 6.81 11.57 9.31
CA ASN A 153 8.14 12.16 9.49
C ASN A 153 9.07 11.84 8.32
N ALA A 154 8.96 10.63 7.77
CA ALA A 154 9.68 10.26 6.56
C ALA A 154 9.25 11.13 5.36
N LEU A 155 7.94 11.35 5.18
CA LEU A 155 7.40 12.16 4.10
C LEU A 155 7.80 13.64 4.21
N LYS A 156 7.81 14.20 5.42
CA LYS A 156 8.21 15.60 5.69
C LYS A 156 9.68 15.90 5.36
N ARG A 157 10.54 14.90 5.24
CA ARG A 157 11.95 15.07 4.83
C ARG A 157 12.11 15.42 3.35
N HIS A 158 11.07 15.23 2.55
CA HIS A 158 11.09 15.53 1.12
C HIS A 158 10.63 16.96 0.85
N ALA A 159 11.31 17.65 -0.03
CA ALA A 159 10.93 19.00 -0.49
C ALA A 159 9.62 19.00 -1.28
N SER A 160 9.22 17.87 -1.87
CA SER A 160 7.99 17.71 -2.64
C SER A 160 7.30 16.40 -2.28
N LEU A 161 5.97 16.42 -2.20
CA LEU A 161 5.15 15.22 -2.01
C LEU A 161 5.21 14.29 -3.22
N ALA A 162 5.32 14.85 -4.42
CA ALA A 162 5.56 14.08 -5.63
C ALA A 162 7.03 13.66 -5.75
N ASN A 163 7.28 12.50 -6.34
CA ASN A 163 8.64 12.05 -6.65
C ASN A 163 9.14 12.74 -7.93
N PRO A 164 10.16 13.62 -7.87
CA PRO A 164 10.64 14.35 -9.05
C PRO A 164 11.29 13.44 -10.11
N ARG A 165 11.64 12.19 -9.75
CA ARG A 165 12.17 11.20 -10.69
C ARG A 165 11.08 10.54 -11.54
N ILE A 166 9.81 10.78 -11.23
CA ILE A 166 8.67 10.28 -11.99
C ILE A 166 7.98 11.50 -12.59
N PRO A 167 8.32 11.88 -13.84
CA PRO A 167 7.70 13.02 -14.49
C PRO A 167 6.21 12.76 -14.67
N LEU A 168 5.40 13.82 -14.69
CA LEU A 168 3.99 13.71 -15.04
C LEU A 168 3.83 13.15 -16.46
N PRO A 169 2.73 12.44 -16.77
CA PRO A 169 2.53 11.85 -18.10
C PRO A 169 2.72 12.80 -19.27
N PRO A 170 2.26 14.08 -19.22
CA PRO A 170 2.51 15.04 -20.29
C PRO A 170 4.00 15.37 -20.54
N ALA A 171 4.83 15.26 -19.48
CA ALA A 171 6.25 15.60 -19.51
C ALA A 171 7.17 14.35 -19.64
N LEU A 172 6.62 13.19 -19.98
CA LEU A 172 7.33 11.91 -20.01
C LEU A 172 8.61 11.94 -20.90
N PHE A 173 8.58 12.69 -21.97
CA PHE A 173 9.69 12.78 -22.95
C PHE A 173 10.57 14.03 -22.75
N GLY A 174 10.44 14.71 -21.62
CA GLY A 174 11.18 15.94 -21.33
C GLY A 174 10.93 17.02 -22.38
N ASP A 175 11.99 17.73 -22.76
CA ASP A 175 11.93 18.81 -23.74
C ASP A 175 11.85 18.34 -25.19
N ALA A 176 12.10 17.04 -25.45
CA ALA A 176 12.11 16.49 -26.81
C ALA A 176 10.72 16.55 -27.47
N ARG A 177 9.67 16.25 -26.74
CA ARG A 177 8.27 16.38 -27.17
C ARG A 177 7.32 16.23 -26.01
N ARG A 178 6.11 16.75 -26.14
CA ARG A 178 5.03 16.46 -25.21
C ARG A 178 4.40 15.11 -25.52
N ASN A 179 3.98 14.40 -24.47
CA ASN A 179 3.14 13.23 -24.64
C ASN A 179 1.75 13.62 -25.15
N SER A 180 1.08 12.72 -25.87
CA SER A 180 -0.31 12.91 -26.28
C SER A 180 -1.20 13.10 -25.05
N ARG A 181 -2.12 14.07 -25.15
CA ARG A 181 -3.08 14.33 -24.07
C ARG A 181 -4.24 13.34 -24.17
N GLY A 182 -4.54 12.65 -23.07
CA GLY A 182 -5.74 11.88 -22.87
C GLY A 182 -6.66 12.56 -21.87
N VAL A 183 -7.83 11.98 -21.69
CA VAL A 183 -8.86 12.40 -20.74
C VAL A 183 -9.15 11.25 -19.80
N ASN A 184 -9.17 11.51 -18.50
CA ASN A 184 -9.57 10.52 -17.52
C ASN A 184 -11.10 10.47 -17.45
N MET A 185 -11.71 9.47 -18.07
CA MET A 185 -13.17 9.31 -18.10
C MET A 185 -13.82 9.09 -16.73
N ASN A 186 -13.02 8.82 -15.69
CA ASN A 186 -13.52 8.71 -14.31
C ASN A 186 -13.57 10.06 -13.57
N ILE A 187 -13.06 11.13 -14.18
CA ILE A 187 -13.04 12.48 -13.61
C ILE A 187 -13.91 13.39 -14.47
N LEU A 188 -15.11 13.70 -13.97
CA LEU A 188 -16.11 14.47 -14.70
C LEU A 188 -15.57 15.82 -15.21
N SER A 189 -14.75 16.52 -14.43
CA SER A 189 -14.16 17.82 -14.79
C SER A 189 -13.09 17.75 -15.87
N GLU A 190 -12.65 16.57 -16.29
CA GLU A 190 -11.67 16.41 -17.37
C GLU A 190 -12.31 16.25 -18.75
N TRP A 191 -13.62 15.97 -18.83
CA TRP A 191 -14.33 15.75 -20.11
C TRP A 191 -15.60 16.59 -20.29
N LEU A 192 -15.92 17.46 -19.32
CA LEU A 192 -16.90 18.55 -19.47
C LEU A 192 -16.18 19.84 -19.90
#